data_e71bd0e58837813e8dcd75867cdb1d94
#
_entry.id   e71bd0e58837813e8dcd75867cdb1d94
#
_cell.length_a   1.000
_cell.length_b   1.000
_cell.length_c   1.000
_cell.angle_alpha   90.00
_cell.angle_beta   90.00
_cell.angle_gamma   90.00
#
_symmetry.space_group_name_H-M   'P 1'
#
loop_
_entity.id
_entity.type
_entity.pdbx_description
1 polymer ?
#
loop_
_entity_poly.entity_id
_entity_poly.type
_entity_poly.pdbx_seq_one_letter_code
_entity_poly.pdbx_strand_id
1 'polypeptide(L)'
;VAIEPSSGEILAFVSSPTYDPNLMVGRKRGYNYTKFLSNPYKPMFIRPIQAEYPPGSVFKVINALVAQQLRAIDSNTVFNCSGGYYYGPNGSKKMGCTHKHGALNLRQAIAQSCNTYFGYTYNRMIDHAGMRPVNAYQHWWKEVSEFGIGSKLDIDLPNERKGRLP
;
A
#
# COMPACT_ATOMS: atom_id res chain seq x y z
N VAL A 1 6.16 -8.17 10.15
CA VAL A 1 4.99 -8.30 11.02
C VAL A 1 4.22 -9.52 10.61
N ALA A 2 3.76 -10.33 11.56
CA ALA A 2 2.77 -11.38 11.36
C ALA A 2 1.56 -11.10 12.26
N ILE A 3 0.38 -11.22 11.70
CA ILE A 3 -0.88 -10.92 12.40
C ILE A 3 -1.81 -12.11 12.21
N GLU A 4 -2.48 -12.52 13.28
CA GLU A 4 -3.54 -13.53 13.22
C GLU A 4 -4.80 -12.89 12.60
N PRO A 5 -5.27 -13.34 11.44
CA PRO A 5 -6.37 -12.67 10.74
C PRO A 5 -7.71 -12.71 11.49
N SER A 6 -7.92 -13.74 12.31
CA SER A 6 -9.20 -13.95 13.02
C SER A 6 -9.36 -13.07 14.25
N SER A 7 -8.26 -12.72 14.92
CA SER A 7 -8.26 -11.96 16.17
C SER A 7 -7.62 -10.56 16.05
N GLY A 8 -6.77 -10.36 15.04
CA GLY A 8 -5.94 -9.17 14.91
C GLY A 8 -4.69 -9.17 15.79
N GLU A 9 -4.42 -10.27 16.52
CA GLU A 9 -3.25 -10.38 17.38
C GLU A 9 -1.94 -10.33 16.59
N ILE A 10 -0.97 -9.59 17.11
CA ILE A 10 0.36 -9.48 16.50
C ILE A 10 1.22 -10.65 16.99
N LEU A 11 1.42 -11.65 16.13
CA LEU A 11 2.22 -12.85 16.42
C LEU A 11 3.72 -12.61 16.29
N ALA A 12 4.15 -11.70 15.41
CA ALA A 12 5.54 -11.31 15.26
C ALA A 12 5.66 -9.85 14.87
N PHE A 13 6.58 -9.15 15.54
CA PHE A 13 6.83 -7.74 15.34
C PHE A 13 8.35 -7.47 15.38
N VAL A 14 8.97 -7.43 14.21
CA VAL A 14 10.43 -7.37 14.09
C VAL A 14 10.86 -6.18 13.25
N SER A 15 11.82 -5.42 13.78
CA SER A 15 12.51 -4.36 13.05
C SER A 15 14.01 -4.69 12.96
N SER A 16 14.59 -4.69 11.77
CA SER A 16 16.00 -4.97 11.54
C SER A 16 16.65 -3.82 10.75
N PRO A 17 17.90 -3.44 11.05
CA PRO A 17 18.66 -3.84 12.22
C PRO A 17 18.05 -3.28 13.53
N THR A 18 18.39 -3.92 14.63
CA THR A 18 18.07 -3.45 15.98
C THR A 18 19.33 -3.05 16.74
N TYR A 19 19.20 -2.72 18.00
CA TYR A 19 20.32 -2.38 18.90
C TYR A 19 20.14 -3.08 20.24
N ASP A 20 21.23 -3.22 21.00
CA ASP A 20 21.18 -3.70 22.36
C ASP A 20 20.61 -2.58 23.29
N PRO A 21 19.44 -2.76 23.93
CA PRO A 21 18.84 -1.76 24.80
C PRO A 21 19.69 -1.45 26.04
N ASN A 22 20.58 -2.37 26.46
CA ASN A 22 21.52 -2.14 27.56
C ASN A 22 22.50 -1.01 27.27
N LEU A 23 22.77 -0.71 26.00
CA LEU A 23 23.60 0.43 25.59
C LEU A 23 22.89 1.79 25.81
N MET A 24 21.59 1.78 26.07
CA MET A 24 20.75 2.99 26.29
C MET A 24 20.60 3.35 27.77
N VAL A 25 21.37 2.72 28.65
CA VAL A 25 21.38 3.00 30.09
C VAL A 25 22.80 3.40 30.57
N GLY A 26 22.86 3.99 31.79
CA GLY A 26 24.13 4.35 32.41
C GLY A 26 24.84 5.56 31.78
N ARG A 27 26.09 5.77 32.18
CA ARG A 27 26.87 6.98 31.82
C ARG A 27 27.16 7.14 30.33
N LYS A 28 27.20 6.05 29.58
CA LYS A 28 27.48 6.05 28.13
C LYS A 28 26.21 6.25 27.25
N ARG A 29 25.03 6.38 27.86
CA ARG A 29 23.74 6.51 27.14
C ARG A 29 23.79 7.59 26.05
N GLY A 30 24.27 8.80 26.40
CA GLY A 30 24.29 9.92 25.47
C GLY A 30 25.16 9.66 24.23
N TYR A 31 26.36 9.11 24.45
CA TYR A 31 27.26 8.71 23.38
C TYR A 31 26.65 7.63 22.46
N ASN A 32 26.09 6.57 23.07
CA ASN A 32 25.46 5.48 22.31
C ASN A 32 24.22 5.97 21.54
N TYR A 33 23.41 6.84 22.15
CA TYR A 33 22.26 7.47 21.48
C TYR A 33 22.68 8.21 20.22
N THR A 34 23.68 9.08 20.30
CA THR A 34 24.21 9.82 19.15
C THR A 34 24.74 8.86 18.07
N LYS A 35 25.43 7.80 18.48
CA LYS A 35 25.95 6.78 17.56
C LYS A 35 24.81 6.05 16.81
N PHE A 36 23.70 5.72 17.50
CA PHE A 36 22.55 5.08 16.86
C PHE A 36 21.78 6.04 15.95
N LEU A 37 21.69 7.31 16.36
CA LEU A 37 20.99 8.35 15.60
C LEU A 37 21.71 8.64 14.27
N SER A 38 23.04 8.67 14.27
CA SER A 38 23.88 8.88 13.09
C SER A 38 24.06 7.61 12.22
N ASN A 39 23.59 6.46 12.68
CA ASN A 39 23.75 5.21 11.95
C ASN A 39 22.86 5.21 10.68
N PRO A 40 23.44 5.02 9.46
CA PRO A 40 22.69 5.05 8.22
C PRO A 40 21.58 3.97 8.14
N TYR A 41 21.72 2.87 8.86
CA TYR A 41 20.73 1.80 8.93
C TYR A 41 19.60 2.08 9.92
N LYS A 42 19.65 3.19 10.68
CA LYS A 42 18.60 3.66 11.60
C LYS A 42 18.06 2.55 12.55
N PRO A 43 18.88 1.97 13.41
CA PRO A 43 18.47 0.85 14.27
C PRO A 43 17.38 1.23 15.29
N MET A 44 17.21 2.52 15.60
CA MET A 44 16.16 3.03 16.50
C MET A 44 14.81 3.26 15.79
N PHE A 45 14.78 3.15 14.45
CA PHE A 45 13.57 3.34 13.66
C PHE A 45 12.75 2.05 13.62
N ILE A 46 11.57 2.06 14.26
CA ILE A 46 10.69 0.90 14.36
C ILE A 46 9.89 0.77 13.06
N ARG A 47 10.44 0.06 12.10
CA ARG A 47 9.90 -0.05 10.74
C ARG A 47 8.44 -0.45 10.66
N PRO A 48 7.95 -1.45 11.42
CA PRO A 48 6.56 -1.89 11.32
C PRO A 48 5.50 -0.82 11.59
N ILE A 49 5.82 0.21 12.39
CA ILE A 49 4.87 1.27 12.77
C ILE A 49 5.27 2.67 12.31
N GLN A 50 6.53 2.86 11.90
CA GLN A 50 7.03 4.18 11.51
C GLN A 50 7.34 4.31 10.03
N ALA A 51 7.53 3.18 9.31
CA ALA A 51 7.84 3.22 7.89
C ALA A 51 6.59 3.39 7.04
N GLU A 52 6.65 4.33 6.11
CA GLU A 52 5.60 4.61 5.13
C GLU A 52 6.08 4.12 3.76
N TYR A 53 6.09 2.79 3.57
CA TYR A 53 6.49 2.18 2.30
C TYR A 53 5.31 2.11 1.33
N PRO A 54 5.56 2.25 0.01
CA PRO A 54 4.56 1.92 -0.98
C PRO A 54 4.11 0.46 -0.81
N PRO A 55 2.80 0.18 -0.72
CA PRO A 55 2.30 -1.16 -0.43
C PRO A 55 2.52 -2.16 -1.57
N GLY A 56 2.79 -1.69 -2.77
CA GLY A 56 2.97 -2.54 -3.93
C GLY A 56 1.72 -3.34 -4.28
N SER A 57 1.92 -4.59 -4.84
CA SER A 57 0.82 -5.41 -5.38
C SER A 57 -0.20 -5.88 -4.35
N VAL A 58 0.11 -5.86 -3.05
CA VAL A 58 -0.89 -6.19 -2.02
C VAL A 58 -2.05 -5.20 -2.00
N PHE A 59 -1.80 -3.96 -2.40
CA PHE A 59 -2.83 -2.93 -2.51
C PHE A 59 -3.86 -3.20 -3.62
N LYS A 60 -3.55 -4.07 -4.58
CA LYS A 60 -4.48 -4.46 -5.65
C LYS A 60 -5.74 -5.12 -5.12
N VAL A 61 -5.64 -5.86 -4.01
CA VAL A 61 -6.81 -6.49 -3.39
C VAL A 61 -7.77 -5.43 -2.86
N ILE A 62 -7.26 -4.42 -2.18
CA ILE A 62 -8.06 -3.28 -1.69
C ILE A 62 -8.70 -2.53 -2.87
N ASN A 63 -7.91 -2.20 -3.90
CA ASN A 63 -8.46 -1.57 -5.11
C ASN A 63 -9.51 -2.43 -5.81
N ALA A 64 -9.39 -3.76 -5.80
CA ALA A 64 -10.40 -4.65 -6.36
C ALA A 64 -11.72 -4.58 -5.59
N LEU A 65 -11.67 -4.56 -4.25
CA LEU A 65 -12.84 -4.44 -3.40
C LEU A 65 -13.52 -3.09 -3.60
N VAL A 66 -12.76 -2.00 -3.55
CA VAL A 66 -13.27 -0.64 -3.77
C VAL A 66 -13.89 -0.49 -5.17
N ALA A 67 -13.24 -1.03 -6.20
CA ALA A 67 -13.75 -0.94 -7.57
C ALA A 67 -15.08 -1.70 -7.76
N GLN A 68 -15.26 -2.82 -7.06
CA GLN A 68 -16.54 -3.54 -7.06
C GLN A 68 -17.61 -2.80 -6.24
N GLN A 69 -17.24 -2.23 -5.09
CA GLN A 69 -18.12 -1.42 -4.26
C GLN A 69 -18.65 -0.21 -5.04
N LEU A 70 -17.77 0.48 -5.75
CA LEU A 70 -18.10 1.59 -6.64
C LEU A 70 -18.78 1.16 -7.96
N ARG A 71 -18.99 -0.14 -8.17
CA ARG A 71 -19.55 -0.72 -9.41
C ARG A 71 -18.80 -0.35 -10.69
N ALA A 72 -17.51 0.00 -10.56
CA ALA A 72 -16.66 0.29 -11.71
C ALA A 72 -16.26 -0.98 -12.47
N ILE A 73 -16.16 -2.11 -11.76
CA ILE A 73 -15.96 -3.45 -12.31
C ILE A 73 -16.79 -4.48 -11.53
N ASP A 74 -16.90 -5.66 -12.11
CA ASP A 74 -17.37 -6.88 -11.46
C ASP A 74 -16.34 -8.02 -11.65
N SER A 75 -16.65 -9.20 -11.13
CA SER A 75 -15.75 -10.37 -11.21
C SER A 75 -15.51 -10.84 -12.66
N ASN A 76 -16.44 -10.55 -13.56
CA ASN A 76 -16.41 -10.98 -14.98
C ASN A 76 -15.82 -9.90 -15.90
N THR A 77 -15.59 -8.69 -15.39
CA THR A 77 -14.98 -7.61 -16.17
C THR A 77 -13.62 -8.03 -16.70
N VAL A 78 -13.45 -7.96 -18.03
CA VAL A 78 -12.21 -8.38 -18.73
C VAL A 78 -11.48 -7.17 -19.29
N PHE A 79 -10.17 -7.12 -19.04
CA PHE A 79 -9.27 -6.20 -19.73
C PHE A 79 -8.14 -6.95 -20.41
N ASN A 80 -7.67 -6.44 -21.54
CA ASN A 80 -6.56 -7.01 -22.29
C ASN A 80 -5.23 -6.38 -21.86
N CYS A 81 -4.27 -7.21 -21.45
CA CYS A 81 -2.93 -6.78 -21.08
C CYS A 81 -1.93 -7.04 -22.20
N SER A 82 -1.50 -5.99 -22.85
CA SER A 82 -0.44 -6.02 -23.90
C SER A 82 0.98 -5.80 -23.33
N GLY A 83 1.17 -5.94 -22.01
CA GLY A 83 2.48 -5.79 -21.33
C GLY A 83 2.68 -4.46 -20.64
N GLY A 84 1.63 -3.64 -20.51
CA GLY A 84 1.66 -2.40 -19.76
C GLY A 84 0.40 -1.56 -19.95
N TYR A 85 0.18 -0.65 -19.00
CA TYR A 85 -0.87 0.35 -19.05
C TYR A 85 -0.24 1.72 -19.38
N TYR A 86 -0.77 2.38 -20.39
CA TYR A 86 -0.31 3.69 -20.82
C TYR A 86 -1.21 4.78 -20.24
N TYR A 87 -0.63 5.83 -19.69
CA TYR A 87 -1.34 6.93 -19.05
C TYR A 87 -0.63 8.27 -19.26
N GLY A 88 -1.24 9.35 -18.76
CA GLY A 88 -0.75 10.71 -18.98
C GLY A 88 -1.11 11.25 -20.36
N PRO A 89 -0.72 12.52 -20.67
CA PRO A 89 -1.02 13.13 -21.96
C PRO A 89 -0.50 12.27 -23.12
N ASN A 90 -1.41 11.91 -24.03
CA ASN A 90 -1.13 11.06 -25.21
C ASN A 90 -0.45 9.72 -24.90
N GLY A 91 -0.69 9.15 -23.70
CA GLY A 91 -0.08 7.88 -23.31
C GLY A 91 1.44 7.94 -23.11
N SER A 92 1.96 9.11 -22.73
CA SER A 92 3.41 9.37 -22.61
C SER A 92 4.11 8.59 -21.52
N LYS A 93 3.35 8.06 -20.55
CA LYS A 93 3.85 7.26 -19.42
C LYS A 93 3.36 5.83 -19.50
N LYS A 94 4.17 4.90 -19.02
CA LYS A 94 3.85 3.46 -19.03
C LYS A 94 4.07 2.86 -17.65
N MET A 95 3.05 2.17 -17.15
CA MET A 95 3.17 1.23 -16.03
C MET A 95 3.30 -0.18 -16.61
N GLY A 96 4.51 -0.75 -16.57
CA GLY A 96 4.80 -2.05 -17.15
C GLY A 96 4.21 -3.21 -16.36
N CYS A 97 3.94 -4.32 -17.05
CA CYS A 97 3.73 -5.64 -16.46
C CYS A 97 4.98 -6.51 -16.66
N THR A 98 5.08 -7.60 -15.91
CA THR A 98 6.19 -8.57 -16.04
C THR A 98 6.22 -9.21 -17.42
N HIS A 99 5.05 -9.43 -18.02
CA HIS A 99 4.87 -9.95 -19.39
C HIS A 99 3.50 -9.57 -19.95
N LYS A 100 3.20 -9.97 -21.18
CA LYS A 100 1.87 -9.81 -21.80
C LYS A 100 0.96 -10.91 -21.25
N HIS A 101 -0.07 -10.55 -20.51
CA HIS A 101 -1.00 -11.52 -19.90
C HIS A 101 -2.19 -11.88 -20.82
N GLY A 102 -2.47 -11.07 -21.85
CA GLY A 102 -3.67 -11.22 -22.68
C GLY A 102 -4.94 -10.75 -21.96
N ALA A 103 -6.07 -11.33 -22.34
CA ALA A 103 -7.37 -11.02 -21.73
C ALA A 103 -7.49 -11.69 -20.35
N LEU A 104 -7.77 -10.89 -19.32
CA LEU A 104 -7.89 -11.34 -17.93
C LEU A 104 -9.18 -10.82 -17.31
N ASN A 105 -9.88 -11.68 -16.56
CA ASN A 105 -10.88 -11.25 -15.59
C ASN A 105 -10.23 -10.88 -14.25
N LEU A 106 -11.02 -10.40 -13.28
CA LEU A 106 -10.53 -9.92 -11.98
C LEU A 106 -9.71 -11.00 -11.24
N ARG A 107 -10.22 -12.24 -11.17
CA ARG A 107 -9.52 -13.34 -10.47
C ARG A 107 -8.16 -13.62 -11.09
N GLN A 108 -8.11 -13.71 -12.42
CA GLN A 108 -6.86 -13.93 -13.17
C GLN A 108 -5.90 -12.76 -13.00
N ALA A 109 -6.41 -11.52 -12.99
CA ALA A 109 -5.60 -10.32 -12.82
C ALA A 109 -4.96 -10.22 -11.42
N ILE A 110 -5.65 -10.67 -10.37
CA ILE A 110 -5.09 -10.79 -9.02
C ILE A 110 -4.00 -11.88 -9.01
N ALA A 111 -4.32 -13.07 -9.51
CA ALA A 111 -3.39 -14.21 -9.53
C ALA A 111 -2.10 -13.90 -10.32
N GLN A 112 -2.21 -13.19 -11.44
CA GLN A 112 -1.08 -12.78 -12.28
C GLN A 112 -0.44 -11.44 -11.85
N SER A 113 -1.00 -10.80 -10.83
CA SER A 113 -0.57 -9.46 -10.39
C SER A 113 -0.48 -8.43 -11.53
N CYS A 114 -1.46 -8.41 -12.42
CA CYS A 114 -1.44 -7.63 -13.66
C CYS A 114 -1.60 -6.14 -13.41
N ASN A 115 -0.54 -5.35 -13.62
CA ASN A 115 -0.59 -3.89 -13.48
C ASN A 115 -1.52 -3.22 -14.50
N THR A 116 -1.56 -3.73 -15.72
CA THR A 116 -2.44 -3.20 -16.79
C THR A 116 -3.91 -3.29 -16.38
N TYR A 117 -4.34 -4.45 -15.86
CA TYR A 117 -5.72 -4.63 -15.39
C TYR A 117 -6.08 -3.58 -14.33
N PHE A 118 -5.24 -3.43 -13.32
CA PHE A 118 -5.48 -2.47 -12.24
C PHE A 118 -5.33 -1.01 -12.65
N GLY A 119 -4.55 -0.70 -13.67
CA GLY A 119 -4.52 0.62 -14.30
C GLY A 119 -5.87 0.97 -14.95
N TYR A 120 -6.45 0.05 -15.73
CA TYR A 120 -7.80 0.23 -16.29
C TYR A 120 -8.88 0.26 -15.23
N THR A 121 -8.77 -0.57 -14.19
CA THR A 121 -9.69 -0.57 -13.05
C THR A 121 -9.71 0.80 -12.37
N TYR A 122 -8.54 1.36 -12.07
CA TYR A 122 -8.43 2.69 -11.45
C TYR A 122 -9.01 3.77 -12.37
N ASN A 123 -8.66 3.75 -13.65
CA ASN A 123 -9.23 4.72 -14.60
C ASN A 123 -10.76 4.65 -14.65
N ARG A 124 -11.33 3.43 -14.67
CA ARG A 124 -12.79 3.25 -14.60
C ARG A 124 -13.41 3.82 -13.33
N MET A 125 -12.77 3.70 -12.17
CA MET A 125 -13.25 4.31 -10.92
C MET A 125 -13.27 5.83 -10.99
N ILE A 126 -12.26 6.43 -11.64
CA ILE A 126 -12.13 7.88 -11.77
C ILE A 126 -13.06 8.44 -12.85
N ASP A 127 -13.25 7.73 -13.95
CA ASP A 127 -14.11 8.15 -15.07
C ASP A 127 -15.58 7.70 -14.89
N HIS A 128 -15.90 7.02 -13.78
CA HIS A 128 -17.20 6.42 -13.58
C HIS A 128 -18.29 7.46 -13.28
N ALA A 129 -19.47 7.21 -13.84
CA ALA A 129 -20.74 7.89 -13.49
C ALA A 129 -20.83 9.40 -13.81
N GLY A 130 -20.07 9.92 -14.78
CA GLY A 130 -20.21 11.33 -15.17
C GLY A 130 -19.80 12.34 -14.08
N MET A 131 -19.14 11.87 -13.02
CA MET A 131 -18.57 12.72 -12.00
C MET A 131 -17.33 13.46 -12.51
N ARG A 132 -17.07 14.64 -11.99
CA ARG A 132 -15.76 15.26 -12.20
C ARG A 132 -14.69 14.37 -11.57
N PRO A 133 -13.51 14.20 -12.21
CA PRO A 133 -12.44 13.33 -11.72
C PRO A 133 -12.05 13.56 -10.26
N VAL A 134 -12.10 14.80 -9.80
CA VAL A 134 -11.80 15.19 -8.41
C VAL A 134 -12.80 14.56 -7.42
N ASN A 135 -14.07 14.53 -7.77
CA ASN A 135 -15.11 13.94 -6.90
C ASN A 135 -15.00 12.41 -6.89
N ALA A 136 -14.74 11.81 -8.04
CA ALA A 136 -14.51 10.37 -8.16
C ALA A 136 -13.26 9.93 -7.36
N TYR A 137 -12.20 10.73 -7.40
CA TYR A 137 -11.02 10.53 -6.58
C TYR A 137 -11.33 10.62 -5.07
N GLN A 138 -12.14 11.59 -4.64
CA GLN A 138 -12.56 11.73 -3.25
C GLN A 138 -13.41 10.52 -2.79
N HIS A 139 -14.27 9.97 -3.66
CA HIS A 139 -15.01 8.74 -3.38
C HIS A 139 -14.05 7.57 -3.19
N TRP A 140 -13.14 7.33 -4.14
CA TRP A 140 -12.13 6.30 -4.02
C TRP A 140 -11.30 6.46 -2.74
N TRP A 141 -10.88 7.68 -2.42
CA TRP A 141 -10.10 8.01 -1.22
C TRP A 141 -10.86 7.65 0.05
N LYS A 142 -12.14 7.97 0.11
CA LYS A 142 -13.03 7.66 1.24
C LYS A 142 -13.12 6.14 1.43
N GLU A 143 -13.46 5.40 0.39
CA GLU A 143 -13.58 3.94 0.43
C GLU A 143 -12.26 3.26 0.87
N VAL A 144 -11.12 3.73 0.38
CA VAL A 144 -9.81 3.21 0.78
C VAL A 144 -9.50 3.52 2.25
N SER A 145 -9.88 4.71 2.74
CA SER A 145 -9.64 5.08 4.14
C SER A 145 -10.48 4.28 5.13
N GLU A 146 -11.60 3.71 4.72
CA GLU A 146 -12.41 2.79 5.56
C GLU A 146 -11.67 1.50 5.94
N PHE A 147 -10.59 1.14 5.21
CA PHE A 147 -9.67 0.07 5.60
C PHE A 147 -8.63 0.49 6.66
N GLY A 148 -8.78 1.68 7.26
CA GLY A 148 -7.82 2.22 8.24
C GLY A 148 -6.57 2.85 7.62
N ILE A 149 -6.44 2.87 6.28
CA ILE A 149 -5.28 3.46 5.61
C ILE A 149 -5.37 4.99 5.70
N GLY A 150 -4.28 5.62 6.13
CA GLY A 150 -4.23 7.08 6.32
C GLY A 150 -4.70 7.53 7.71
N SER A 151 -5.08 6.61 8.59
CA SER A 151 -5.45 6.85 9.99
C SER A 151 -4.51 6.12 10.94
N LYS A 152 -4.41 6.59 12.18
CA LYS A 152 -3.80 5.80 13.25
C LYS A 152 -4.76 4.67 13.64
N LEU A 153 -4.21 3.51 13.93
CA LEU A 153 -4.96 2.34 14.38
C LEU A 153 -5.07 2.28 15.91
N ASP A 154 -4.43 3.25 16.59
CA ASP A 154 -4.38 3.38 18.06
C ASP A 154 -3.90 2.10 18.75
N ILE A 155 -2.84 1.50 18.17
CA ILE A 155 -2.15 0.38 18.80
C ILE A 155 -1.44 0.86 20.08
N ASP A 156 -1.21 -0.03 21.02
CA ASP A 156 -0.57 0.24 22.33
C ASP A 156 0.94 0.56 22.25
N LEU A 157 1.49 0.66 21.04
CA LEU A 157 2.89 1.01 20.80
C LEU A 157 3.06 2.49 20.44
N PRO A 158 4.06 3.18 21.02
CA PRO A 158 4.28 4.61 20.79
C PRO A 158 4.82 4.89 19.38
N ASN A 159 4.59 6.12 18.90
CA ASN A 159 5.12 6.66 17.65
C ASN A 159 4.56 5.99 16.37
N GLU A 160 3.36 5.45 16.42
CA GLU A 160 2.64 4.98 15.25
C GLU A 160 2.49 6.09 14.20
N ARG A 161 2.76 5.77 12.95
CA ARG A 161 2.50 6.63 11.79
C ARG A 161 1.21 6.18 11.12
N LYS A 162 0.37 7.17 10.74
CA LYS A 162 -0.92 6.90 10.08
C LYS A 162 -0.79 6.42 8.62
N GLY A 163 0.39 6.50 8.04
CA GLY A 163 0.58 6.31 6.61
C GLY A 163 0.12 7.52 5.77
N ARG A 164 0.23 7.41 4.44
CA ARG A 164 -0.18 8.46 3.50
C ARG A 164 -1.02 7.85 2.39
N LEU A 165 -2.20 8.41 2.18
CA LEU A 165 -2.91 8.31 0.91
C LEU A 165 -2.50 9.51 0.05
N PRO A 166 -2.30 9.31 -1.27
CA PRO A 166 -1.89 10.38 -2.19
C PRO A 166 -2.94 11.49 -2.31
#